data_a0a3b11bbdc2c3c39045a74b5cbb1c94
#
_entry.id   a0a3b11bbdc2c3c39045a74b5cbb1c94
#
_cell.length_a   1.000
_cell.length_b   1.000
_cell.length_c   1.000
_cell.angle_alpha   90.00
_cell.angle_beta   90.00
_cell.angle_gamma   90.00
#
_symmetry.space_group_name_H-M   'P 1'
#
loop_
_entity.id
_entity.type
_entity.pdbx_description
1 polymer ?
#
loop_
_entity_poly.entity_id
_entity_poly.type
_entity_poly.pdbx_seq_one_letter_code
_entity_poly.pdbx_strand_id
1 'polypeptide(L)'
;MNKKKFRIYLNAPITLGFVAICVIATGLDYLTKNASTILVFSTYGSSWLSPMTYVRLICHVFGHGGLDHLVNNMLYILLLGPMLEEKYHDRLITVILTVALVTGIIHNIIQPDVMLLGASGVVFAFILLASITGKDSGIPVTLILVAVLWLGKEIYAGFTSADNVSQITHIIGGLSGAILGMLFKK
;
A
#
# COMPACT_ATOMS: atom_id res chain seq x y z
N MET A 1 12.19 8.64 -43.82
CA MET A 1 12.03 8.89 -42.37
C MET A 1 10.67 8.34 -41.91
N ASN A 2 10.67 7.20 -41.22
CA ASN A 2 9.44 6.63 -40.66
C ASN A 2 9.00 7.51 -39.49
N LYS A 3 7.91 8.29 -39.62
CA LYS A 3 7.30 9.04 -38.53
C LYS A 3 6.79 8.04 -37.52
N LYS A 4 7.48 7.84 -36.38
CA LYS A 4 6.93 7.08 -35.23
C LYS A 4 5.61 7.75 -34.82
N LYS A 5 4.48 7.09 -35.04
CA LYS A 5 3.19 7.57 -34.56
C LYS A 5 3.23 7.56 -33.04
N PHE A 6 2.93 8.71 -32.41
CA PHE A 6 2.70 8.77 -30.98
C PHE A 6 1.52 7.87 -30.61
N ARG A 7 1.72 6.97 -29.67
CA ARG A 7 0.69 5.99 -29.25
C ARG A 7 0.65 5.93 -27.73
N ILE A 8 -0.54 6.15 -27.18
CA ILE A 8 -0.82 5.90 -25.75
C ILE A 8 -1.17 4.41 -25.61
N TYR A 9 -0.57 3.75 -24.63
CA TYR A 9 -0.81 2.34 -24.36
C TYR A 9 -0.85 2.07 -22.85
N LEU A 10 -1.53 1.02 -22.45
CA LEU A 10 -1.63 0.57 -21.07
C LEU A 10 -0.36 -0.21 -20.72
N ASN A 11 0.50 0.34 -19.86
CA ASN A 11 1.80 -0.23 -19.53
C ASN A 11 1.83 -1.00 -18.20
N ALA A 12 0.85 -0.78 -17.30
CA ALA A 12 0.84 -1.33 -15.95
C ALA A 12 -0.61 -1.60 -15.49
N PRO A 13 -1.27 -2.67 -15.98
CA PRO A 13 -2.68 -2.91 -15.70
C PRO A 13 -3.01 -3.17 -14.23
N ILE A 14 -2.12 -3.82 -13.45
CA ILE A 14 -2.32 -4.07 -12.02
C ILE A 14 -2.28 -2.74 -11.25
N THR A 15 -1.26 -1.93 -11.52
CA THR A 15 -1.08 -0.61 -10.91
C THR A 15 -2.25 0.30 -11.23
N LEU A 16 -2.64 0.39 -12.50
CA LEU A 16 -3.74 1.24 -12.94
C LEU A 16 -5.08 0.75 -12.42
N GLY A 17 -5.29 -0.56 -12.34
CA GLY A 17 -6.47 -1.17 -11.73
C GLY A 17 -6.58 -0.83 -10.24
N PHE A 18 -5.48 -0.92 -9.49
CA PHE A 18 -5.42 -0.52 -8.08
C PHE A 18 -5.80 0.96 -7.91
N VAL A 19 -5.20 1.85 -8.69
CA VAL A 19 -5.51 3.29 -8.68
C VAL A 19 -6.98 3.54 -8.99
N ALA A 20 -7.53 2.89 -10.02
CA ALA A 20 -8.93 3.04 -10.39
C ALA A 20 -9.87 2.63 -9.25
N ILE A 21 -9.59 1.52 -8.55
CA ILE A 21 -10.38 1.08 -7.40
C ILE A 21 -10.31 2.12 -6.27
N CYS A 22 -9.13 2.68 -5.96
CA CYS A 22 -8.99 3.73 -4.94
C CYS A 22 -9.80 4.99 -5.29
N VAL A 23 -9.77 5.42 -6.54
CA VAL A 23 -10.56 6.58 -7.02
C VAL A 23 -12.05 6.30 -6.89
N ILE A 24 -12.51 5.11 -7.32
CA ILE A 24 -13.92 4.71 -7.21
C ILE A 24 -14.35 4.64 -5.74
N ALA A 25 -13.54 4.01 -4.87
CA ALA A 25 -13.83 3.91 -3.44
C ALA A 25 -13.97 5.28 -2.79
N THR A 26 -13.06 6.21 -3.10
CA THR A 26 -13.13 7.60 -2.60
C THR A 26 -14.36 8.33 -3.17
N GLY A 27 -14.68 8.14 -4.45
CA GLY A 27 -15.92 8.70 -5.04
C GLY A 27 -17.19 8.18 -4.36
N LEU A 28 -17.23 6.86 -4.08
CA LEU A 28 -18.33 6.24 -3.32
C LEU A 28 -18.42 6.81 -1.89
N ASP A 29 -17.29 7.08 -1.26
CA ASP A 29 -17.26 7.66 0.08
C ASP A 29 -17.94 9.04 0.11
N TYR A 30 -17.62 9.90 -0.84
CA TYR A 30 -18.30 11.18 -0.99
C TYR A 30 -19.81 11.04 -1.25
N LEU A 31 -20.21 10.14 -2.14
CA LEU A 31 -21.62 9.90 -2.48
C LEU A 31 -22.42 9.30 -1.31
N THR A 32 -21.81 8.46 -0.49
CA THR A 32 -22.45 7.77 0.62
C THR A 32 -22.26 8.47 1.97
N LYS A 33 -21.64 9.66 1.99
CA LYS A 33 -21.34 10.40 3.22
C LYS A 33 -20.62 9.53 4.26
N ASN A 34 -19.49 8.96 3.86
CA ASN A 34 -18.60 8.06 4.60
C ASN A 34 -19.16 6.64 4.89
N ALA A 35 -20.39 6.32 4.49
CA ALA A 35 -20.96 4.99 4.81
C ALA A 35 -20.19 3.86 4.11
N SER A 36 -19.74 4.04 2.87
CA SER A 36 -18.97 3.02 2.15
C SER A 36 -17.60 2.77 2.79
N THR A 37 -16.94 3.80 3.29
CA THR A 37 -15.68 3.68 4.03
C THR A 37 -15.87 2.91 5.32
N ILE A 38 -16.87 3.23 6.12
CA ILE A 38 -17.15 2.53 7.37
C ILE A 38 -17.50 1.06 7.13
N LEU A 39 -18.30 0.77 6.11
CA LEU A 39 -18.79 -0.59 5.83
C LEU A 39 -17.76 -1.49 5.16
N VAL A 40 -16.95 -0.95 4.22
CA VAL A 40 -16.12 -1.76 3.30
C VAL A 40 -14.66 -1.32 3.26
N PHE A 41 -14.40 -0.01 3.15
CA PHE A 41 -13.08 0.52 2.81
C PHE A 41 -12.26 1.00 4.01
N SER A 42 -12.59 0.53 5.21
CA SER A 42 -11.77 0.65 6.41
C SER A 42 -11.79 -0.64 7.21
N THR A 43 -10.75 -0.88 8.01
CA THR A 43 -10.72 -2.01 8.95
C THR A 43 -10.58 -1.51 10.39
N TYR A 44 -11.23 -2.21 11.32
CA TYR A 44 -11.27 -1.93 12.76
C TYR A 44 -11.71 -3.19 13.50
N GLY A 45 -11.57 -3.22 14.82
CA GLY A 45 -11.96 -4.34 15.66
C GLY A 45 -13.42 -4.73 15.47
N SER A 46 -13.64 -5.96 15.06
CA SER A 46 -14.97 -6.52 14.83
C SER A 46 -14.93 -8.04 14.98
N SER A 47 -16.11 -8.67 15.09
CA SER A 47 -16.21 -10.12 15.26
C SER A 47 -15.50 -10.86 14.11
N TRP A 48 -14.59 -11.75 14.45
CA TRP A 48 -13.93 -12.65 13.50
C TRP A 48 -14.88 -13.69 12.89
N LEU A 49 -16.11 -13.83 13.42
CA LEU A 49 -17.17 -14.65 12.83
C LEU A 49 -17.92 -13.92 11.71
N SER A 50 -17.73 -12.61 11.58
CA SER A 50 -18.37 -11.82 10.51
C SER A 50 -17.58 -11.92 9.21
N PRO A 51 -18.18 -12.34 8.08
CA PRO A 51 -17.52 -12.33 6.77
C PRO A 51 -17.04 -10.93 6.36
N MET A 52 -17.72 -9.87 6.80
CA MET A 52 -17.37 -8.49 6.49
C MET A 52 -16.02 -8.09 7.10
N THR A 53 -15.61 -8.70 8.22
CA THR A 53 -14.28 -8.50 8.79
C THR A 53 -13.19 -8.84 7.78
N TYR A 54 -13.31 -9.98 7.11
CA TYR A 54 -12.33 -10.42 6.11
C TYR A 54 -12.32 -9.54 4.85
N VAL A 55 -13.48 -9.07 4.42
CA VAL A 55 -13.59 -8.10 3.32
C VAL A 55 -12.84 -6.82 3.68
N ARG A 56 -13.04 -6.29 4.89
CA ARG A 56 -12.38 -5.08 5.37
C ARG A 56 -10.87 -5.23 5.51
N LEU A 57 -10.37 -6.41 5.93
CA LEU A 57 -8.94 -6.69 6.01
C LEU A 57 -8.20 -6.51 4.67
N ILE A 58 -8.92 -6.68 3.56
CA ILE A 58 -8.34 -6.49 2.22
C ILE A 58 -8.70 -5.11 1.67
N CYS A 59 -9.95 -4.67 1.83
CA CYS A 59 -10.46 -3.49 1.15
C CYS A 59 -10.05 -2.17 1.80
N HIS A 60 -9.52 -2.17 3.03
CA HIS A 60 -9.11 -0.94 3.69
C HIS A 60 -8.02 -0.16 2.93
N VAL A 61 -7.18 -0.86 2.14
CA VAL A 61 -6.13 -0.21 1.34
C VAL A 61 -6.68 0.62 0.19
N PHE A 62 -7.94 0.46 -0.17
CA PHE A 62 -8.61 1.25 -1.20
C PHE A 62 -9.32 2.49 -0.65
N GLY A 63 -9.64 2.53 0.65
CA GLY A 63 -10.27 3.67 1.30
C GLY A 63 -9.31 4.84 1.51
N HIS A 64 -9.81 6.08 1.42
CA HIS A 64 -9.01 7.27 1.68
C HIS A 64 -9.84 8.34 2.39
N GLY A 65 -9.26 8.96 3.43
CA GLY A 65 -9.91 9.98 4.25
C GLY A 65 -9.99 11.37 3.60
N GLY A 66 -9.95 11.45 2.26
CA GLY A 66 -10.05 12.68 1.50
C GLY A 66 -9.13 12.71 0.28
N LEU A 67 -9.27 13.74 -0.55
CA LEU A 67 -8.54 13.87 -1.81
C LEU A 67 -7.03 13.99 -1.63
N ASP A 68 -6.56 14.74 -0.64
CA ASP A 68 -5.13 14.91 -0.38
C ASP A 68 -4.49 13.57 -0.01
N HIS A 69 -5.17 12.78 0.83
CA HIS A 69 -4.71 11.43 1.19
C HIS A 69 -4.67 10.50 -0.03
N LEU A 70 -5.71 10.52 -0.86
CA LEU A 70 -5.75 9.76 -2.12
C LEU A 70 -4.60 10.17 -3.05
N VAL A 71 -4.49 11.47 -3.37
CA VAL A 71 -3.50 11.98 -4.34
C VAL A 71 -2.08 11.65 -3.90
N ASN A 72 -1.75 11.85 -2.62
CA ASN A 72 -0.43 11.53 -2.09
C ASN A 72 -0.08 10.04 -2.25
N ASN A 73 -1.01 9.13 -1.95
CA ASN A 73 -0.79 7.70 -2.14
C ASN A 73 -0.68 7.33 -3.63
N MET A 74 -1.60 7.83 -4.46
CA MET A 74 -1.61 7.50 -5.90
C MET A 74 -0.38 8.02 -6.62
N LEU A 75 0.20 9.14 -6.19
CA LEU A 75 1.45 9.64 -6.76
C LEU A 75 2.59 8.61 -6.62
N TYR A 76 2.78 8.04 -5.43
CA TYR A 76 3.80 7.02 -5.21
C TYR A 76 3.47 5.70 -5.92
N ILE A 77 2.20 5.28 -5.92
CA ILE A 77 1.76 4.07 -6.61
C ILE A 77 2.00 4.20 -8.12
N LEU A 78 1.65 5.32 -8.74
CA LEU A 78 1.87 5.57 -10.16
C LEU A 78 3.35 5.74 -10.52
N LEU A 79 4.17 6.25 -9.60
CA LEU A 79 5.61 6.42 -9.82
C LEU A 79 6.35 5.08 -9.74
N LEU A 80 6.06 4.26 -8.75
CA LEU A 80 6.80 3.03 -8.46
C LEU A 80 6.14 1.79 -9.06
N GLY A 81 4.82 1.77 -9.13
CA GLY A 81 4.04 0.61 -9.53
C GLY A 81 4.39 0.06 -10.90
N PRO A 82 4.45 0.88 -11.97
CA PRO A 82 4.78 0.37 -13.31
C PRO A 82 6.14 -0.34 -13.38
N MET A 83 7.16 0.20 -12.71
CA MET A 83 8.49 -0.39 -12.63
C MET A 83 8.47 -1.71 -11.84
N LEU A 84 7.71 -1.75 -10.75
CA LEU A 84 7.57 -2.96 -9.93
C LEU A 84 6.74 -4.02 -10.66
N GLU A 85 5.70 -3.63 -11.38
CA GLU A 85 4.88 -4.54 -12.18
C GLU A 85 5.69 -5.16 -13.33
N GLU A 86 6.54 -4.38 -14.01
CA GLU A 86 7.48 -4.89 -15.02
C GLU A 86 8.45 -5.92 -14.41
N LYS A 87 8.92 -5.68 -13.18
CA LYS A 87 9.89 -6.56 -12.50
C LYS A 87 9.27 -7.82 -11.90
N TYR A 88 8.12 -7.68 -11.24
CA TYR A 88 7.51 -8.74 -10.43
C TYR A 88 6.29 -9.38 -11.09
N HIS A 89 5.77 -8.80 -12.19
CA HIS A 89 4.60 -9.28 -12.91
C HIS A 89 3.40 -9.52 -11.97
N ASP A 90 2.70 -10.61 -12.13
CA ASP A 90 1.51 -10.95 -11.32
C ASP A 90 1.80 -11.09 -9.81
N ARG A 91 3.07 -11.28 -9.42
CA ARG A 91 3.46 -11.32 -8.01
C ARG A 91 3.22 -9.98 -7.29
N LEU A 92 3.08 -8.88 -8.03
CA LEU A 92 2.73 -7.59 -7.45
C LEU A 92 1.35 -7.63 -6.77
N ILE A 93 0.40 -8.40 -7.31
CA ILE A 93 -0.91 -8.64 -6.67
C ILE A 93 -0.70 -9.33 -5.31
N THR A 94 0.18 -10.35 -5.28
CA THR A 94 0.50 -11.05 -4.02
C THR A 94 1.08 -10.09 -2.98
N VAL A 95 1.96 -9.16 -3.39
CA VAL A 95 2.49 -8.13 -2.50
C VAL A 95 1.37 -7.28 -1.93
N ILE A 96 0.50 -6.72 -2.78
CA ILE A 96 -0.60 -5.85 -2.38
C ILE A 96 -1.52 -6.57 -1.38
N LEU A 97 -1.96 -7.79 -1.71
CA LEU A 97 -2.87 -8.57 -0.87
C LEU A 97 -2.23 -8.98 0.47
N THR A 98 -0.96 -9.38 0.45
CA THR A 98 -0.25 -9.75 1.68
C THR A 98 -0.10 -8.53 2.59
N VAL A 99 0.30 -7.39 2.04
CA VAL A 99 0.41 -6.13 2.81
C VAL A 99 -0.94 -5.75 3.40
N ALA A 100 -2.01 -5.77 2.61
CA ALA A 100 -3.35 -5.48 3.09
C ALA A 100 -3.75 -6.39 4.27
N LEU A 101 -3.63 -7.71 4.11
CA LEU A 101 -3.97 -8.67 5.16
C LEU A 101 -3.14 -8.48 6.43
N VAL A 102 -1.82 -8.38 6.30
CA VAL A 102 -0.90 -8.30 7.46
C VAL A 102 -1.13 -6.99 8.20
N THR A 103 -1.22 -5.86 7.51
CA THR A 103 -1.46 -4.56 8.15
C THR A 103 -2.83 -4.51 8.80
N GLY A 104 -3.88 -5.00 8.13
CA GLY A 104 -5.24 -5.05 8.66
C GLY A 104 -5.39 -5.94 9.89
N ILE A 105 -4.80 -7.15 9.86
CA ILE A 105 -4.83 -8.08 11.01
C ILE A 105 -4.12 -7.47 12.21
N ILE A 106 -2.89 -6.98 12.02
CA ILE A 106 -2.10 -6.43 13.12
C ILE A 106 -2.78 -5.19 13.69
N HIS A 107 -3.29 -4.31 12.83
CA HIS A 107 -4.04 -3.14 13.28
C HIS A 107 -5.26 -3.52 14.13
N ASN A 108 -6.09 -4.45 13.67
CA ASN A 108 -7.30 -4.88 14.41
C ASN A 108 -6.97 -5.53 15.75
N ILE A 109 -5.76 -6.08 15.93
CA ILE A 109 -5.31 -6.64 17.22
C ILE A 109 -4.79 -5.54 18.14
N ILE A 110 -3.98 -4.60 17.61
CA ILE A 110 -3.28 -3.60 18.43
C ILE A 110 -4.20 -2.40 18.75
N GLN A 111 -5.03 -1.98 17.79
CA GLN A 111 -5.87 -0.80 17.90
C GLN A 111 -7.29 -1.03 17.35
N PRO A 112 -8.05 -1.90 17.99
CA PRO A 112 -9.39 -2.28 17.52
C PRO A 112 -10.38 -1.11 17.47
N ASP A 113 -10.20 -0.09 18.30
CA ASP A 113 -11.12 1.04 18.44
C ASP A 113 -10.87 2.17 17.41
N VAL A 114 -9.84 2.03 16.57
CA VAL A 114 -9.48 3.02 15.56
C VAL A 114 -9.66 2.43 14.17
N MET A 115 -10.21 3.23 13.24
CA MET A 115 -10.33 2.81 11.85
C MET A 115 -9.00 3.00 11.11
N LEU A 116 -8.52 1.95 10.44
CA LEU A 116 -7.43 2.00 9.49
C LEU A 116 -7.99 2.04 8.07
N LEU A 117 -7.51 2.99 7.26
CA LEU A 117 -7.78 3.09 5.83
C LEU A 117 -6.60 3.76 5.11
N GLY A 118 -6.38 3.39 3.86
CA GLY A 118 -5.36 4.00 3.01
C GLY A 118 -4.40 3.00 2.39
N ALA A 119 -3.89 3.38 1.22
CA ALA A 119 -2.89 2.62 0.47
C ALA A 119 -1.46 2.79 1.03
N SER A 120 -1.26 3.55 2.10
CA SER A 120 0.08 3.93 2.58
C SER A 120 0.95 2.72 2.95
N GLY A 121 0.39 1.67 3.54
CA GLY A 121 1.11 0.42 3.78
C GLY A 121 1.66 -0.20 2.48
N VAL A 122 0.88 -0.17 1.40
CA VAL A 122 1.29 -0.62 0.07
C VAL A 122 2.34 0.32 -0.53
N VAL A 123 2.19 1.64 -0.35
CA VAL A 123 3.19 2.64 -0.78
C VAL A 123 4.55 2.33 -0.14
N PHE A 124 4.59 2.10 1.16
CA PHE A 124 5.85 1.80 1.84
C PHE A 124 6.42 0.44 1.43
N ALA A 125 5.57 -0.56 1.19
CA ALA A 125 6.01 -1.82 0.59
C ALA A 125 6.65 -1.58 -0.78
N PHE A 126 6.06 -0.76 -1.63
CA PHE A 126 6.60 -0.42 -2.95
C PHE A 126 7.92 0.33 -2.88
N ILE A 127 8.08 1.27 -1.93
CA ILE A 127 9.34 1.99 -1.70
C ILE A 127 10.47 1.02 -1.36
N LEU A 128 10.26 0.11 -0.40
CA LEU A 128 11.27 -0.87 -0.03
C LEU A 128 11.51 -1.89 -1.14
N LEU A 129 10.46 -2.33 -1.81
CA LEU A 129 10.55 -3.25 -2.95
C LEU A 129 11.38 -2.65 -4.11
N ALA A 130 11.17 -1.36 -4.40
CA ALA A 130 11.91 -0.63 -5.43
C ALA A 130 13.40 -0.49 -5.10
N SER A 131 13.74 -0.43 -3.81
CA SER A 131 15.14 -0.34 -3.35
C SER A 131 15.89 -1.67 -3.44
N ILE A 132 15.19 -2.80 -3.67
CA ILE A 132 15.79 -4.13 -3.89
C ILE A 132 16.17 -4.25 -5.37
N THR A 133 17.35 -3.76 -5.72
CA THR A 133 17.88 -3.76 -7.08
C THR A 133 19.10 -4.68 -7.21
N GLY A 134 19.51 -4.95 -8.45
CA GLY A 134 20.69 -5.77 -8.75
C GLY A 134 20.39 -7.25 -8.86
N LYS A 135 21.36 -7.99 -9.44
CA LYS A 135 21.31 -9.44 -9.71
C LYS A 135 21.98 -10.27 -8.61
N ASP A 136 22.73 -9.62 -7.70
CA ASP A 136 23.47 -10.30 -6.65
C ASP A 136 22.53 -10.82 -5.56
N SER A 137 22.90 -11.94 -4.94
CA SER A 137 22.12 -12.60 -3.90
C SER A 137 22.15 -11.90 -2.53
N GLY A 138 22.90 -10.78 -2.39
CA GLY A 138 23.04 -10.05 -1.14
C GLY A 138 21.93 -9.01 -0.88
N ILE A 139 22.03 -8.32 0.25
CA ILE A 139 21.16 -7.18 0.61
C ILE A 139 21.72 -5.92 -0.05
N PRO A 140 20.96 -5.22 -0.91
CA PRO A 140 21.44 -3.98 -1.54
C PRO A 140 21.66 -2.85 -0.52
N VAL A 141 22.72 -2.07 -0.69
CA VAL A 141 22.98 -0.89 0.14
C VAL A 141 21.82 0.11 0.07
N THR A 142 21.19 0.25 -1.09
CA THR A 142 20.01 1.10 -1.29
C THR A 142 18.84 0.70 -0.38
N LEU A 143 18.59 -0.61 -0.20
CA LEU A 143 17.57 -1.10 0.73
C LEU A 143 17.91 -0.70 2.18
N ILE A 144 19.17 -0.85 2.58
CA ILE A 144 19.60 -0.47 3.93
C ILE A 144 19.40 1.02 4.16
N LEU A 145 19.87 1.87 3.24
CA LEU A 145 19.75 3.32 3.36
C LEU A 145 18.29 3.78 3.36
N VAL A 146 17.46 3.27 2.46
CA VAL A 146 16.03 3.60 2.41
C VAL A 146 15.32 3.14 3.68
N ALA A 147 15.60 1.93 4.15
CA ALA A 147 15.01 1.41 5.37
C ALA A 147 15.40 2.24 6.60
N VAL A 148 16.68 2.63 6.75
CA VAL A 148 17.16 3.46 7.87
C VAL A 148 16.51 4.84 7.85
N LEU A 149 16.50 5.52 6.70
CA LEU A 149 15.90 6.84 6.57
C LEU A 149 14.39 6.81 6.81
N TRP A 150 13.73 5.81 6.28
CA TRP A 150 12.29 5.65 6.43
C TRP A 150 11.89 5.26 7.85
N LEU A 151 12.52 4.24 8.46
CA LEU A 151 12.27 3.88 9.86
C LEU A 151 12.55 5.06 10.79
N GLY A 152 13.66 5.80 10.56
CA GLY A 152 13.98 6.99 11.33
C GLY A 152 12.87 8.04 11.26
N LYS A 153 12.32 8.29 10.06
CA LYS A 153 11.18 9.20 9.87
C LYS A 153 9.93 8.71 10.61
N GLU A 154 9.55 7.43 10.46
CA GLU A 154 8.35 6.87 11.10
C GLU A 154 8.48 6.85 12.63
N ILE A 155 9.65 6.50 13.17
CA ILE A 155 9.93 6.56 14.60
C ILE A 155 9.82 8.00 15.11
N TYR A 156 10.45 8.97 14.42
CA TYR A 156 10.36 10.39 14.78
C TYR A 156 8.90 10.88 14.75
N ALA A 157 8.14 10.53 13.73
CA ALA A 157 6.72 10.87 13.64
C ALA A 157 5.91 10.26 14.79
N GLY A 158 6.21 9.01 15.19
CA GLY A 158 5.57 8.34 16.32
C GLY A 158 5.77 9.06 17.67
N PHE A 159 6.90 9.75 17.85
CA PHE A 159 7.15 10.56 19.04
C PHE A 159 6.55 11.97 19.00
N THR A 160 6.30 12.50 17.82
CA THR A 160 5.88 13.91 17.62
C THR A 160 4.43 14.05 17.20
N SER A 161 3.80 13.01 16.65
CA SER A 161 2.42 13.00 16.22
C SER A 161 1.52 12.35 17.27
N ALA A 162 0.30 12.85 17.40
CA ALA A 162 -0.73 12.23 18.25
C ALA A 162 -1.29 10.92 17.65
N ASP A 163 -0.96 10.61 16.39
CA ASP A 163 -1.43 9.45 15.65
C ASP A 163 -0.32 8.42 15.48
N ASN A 164 -0.18 7.54 16.49
CA ASN A 164 0.81 6.44 16.48
C ASN A 164 0.40 5.24 15.61
N VAL A 165 -0.83 5.20 15.12
CA VAL A 165 -1.39 4.02 14.42
C VAL A 165 -0.84 3.90 13.04
N SER A 166 -0.80 5.00 12.31
CA SER A 166 -0.36 4.99 10.92
C SER A 166 1.11 4.59 10.80
N GLN A 167 1.97 4.98 11.75
CA GLN A 167 3.39 4.64 11.75
C GLN A 167 3.64 3.13 11.88
N ILE A 168 2.93 2.46 12.80
CA ILE A 168 3.05 0.99 12.94
C ILE A 168 2.64 0.30 11.64
N THR A 169 1.54 0.73 11.04
CA THR A 169 1.04 0.17 9.78
C THR A 169 2.03 0.39 8.63
N HIS A 170 2.66 1.56 8.57
CA HIS A 170 3.70 1.88 7.60
C HIS A 170 4.91 0.97 7.76
N ILE A 171 5.39 0.78 9.00
CA ILE A 171 6.53 -0.09 9.30
C ILE A 171 6.23 -1.53 8.89
N ILE A 172 5.06 -2.04 9.24
CA ILE A 172 4.64 -3.41 8.91
C ILE A 172 4.49 -3.58 7.40
N GLY A 173 3.85 -2.62 6.72
CA GLY A 173 3.69 -2.64 5.27
C GLY A 173 5.04 -2.67 4.54
N GLY A 174 5.96 -1.78 4.93
CA GLY A 174 7.29 -1.73 4.37
C GLY A 174 8.09 -3.01 4.60
N LEU A 175 8.12 -3.54 5.83
CA LEU A 175 8.79 -4.79 6.15
C LEU A 175 8.22 -5.97 5.36
N SER A 176 6.89 -6.06 5.23
CA SER A 176 6.25 -7.09 4.42
C SER A 176 6.70 -7.02 2.96
N GLY A 177 6.76 -5.80 2.38
CA GLY A 177 7.27 -5.56 1.03
C GLY A 177 8.73 -5.98 0.88
N ALA A 178 9.61 -5.62 1.84
CA ALA A 178 11.02 -5.99 1.81
C ALA A 178 11.22 -7.51 1.86
N ILE A 179 10.51 -8.20 2.76
CA ILE A 179 10.57 -9.67 2.88
C ILE A 179 10.12 -10.34 1.57
N LEU A 180 8.97 -9.94 1.03
CA LEU A 180 8.45 -10.50 -0.22
C LEU A 180 9.40 -10.20 -1.39
N GLY A 181 9.99 -9.00 -1.45
CA GLY A 181 10.96 -8.64 -2.46
C GLY A 181 12.22 -9.50 -2.43
N MET A 182 12.72 -9.84 -1.24
CA MET A 182 13.84 -10.76 -1.09
C MET A 182 13.46 -12.20 -1.48
N LEU A 183 12.26 -12.66 -1.14
CA LEU A 183 11.76 -13.99 -1.51
C LEU A 183 11.52 -14.13 -3.02
N PHE A 184 11.11 -13.06 -3.69
CA PHE A 184 10.84 -13.05 -5.13
C PHE A 184 12.09 -12.74 -5.98
N LYS A 185 13.19 -12.36 -5.33
CA LYS A 185 14.47 -12.11 -6.01
C LYS A 185 15.00 -13.46 -6.51
N LYS A 186 15.00 -13.64 -7.84
CA LYS A 186 15.65 -14.75 -8.53
C LYS A 186 16.88 -14.26 -9.26
#